data_6b44fd7074af96ad3920a37f2eba855d
#
_entry.id   6b44fd7074af96ad3920a37f2eba855d
#
_cell.length_a   1.000
_cell.length_b   1.000
_cell.length_c   1.000
_cell.angle_alpha   90.00
_cell.angle_beta   90.00
_cell.angle_gamma   90.00
#
_symmetry.space_group_name_H-M   'P 1'
#
loop_
_entity.id
_entity.type
_entity.pdbx_description
1 polymer ?
#
loop_
_entity_poly.entity_id
_entity_poly.type
_entity_poly.pdbx_seq_one_letter_code
_entity_poly.pdbx_strand_id
1 'polypeptide(L)'
;MIRKLALAALPLFLSSCEVLSSKDSAVLIKGYVLGYEEDKISQATYDEISASFANVKIGRGKSSTVVLAYVKGDIYEWRSADDVTIYTEKGIISKITGLKSDVTFSAFNILDDSLHGVEFESFVSFSDPMLYRSIALNTIIKTERQVILSSLTGPITTTLFTHDFSVPKIRWSGRNNYYVDGDGVIVKTEQDIHPFLPRMIIKYYFKFD
;
A
#
# COMPACT_ATOMS: atom_id res chain seq x y z
N MET A 1 44.40 -32.29 -55.62
CA MET A 1 44.88 -31.51 -54.48
C MET A 1 43.59 -31.06 -53.70
N ILE A 2 43.24 -31.80 -52.65
CA ILE A 2 42.02 -31.57 -51.84
C ILE A 2 42.49 -30.99 -50.51
N ARG A 3 42.19 -29.71 -50.26
CA ARG A 3 42.45 -29.06 -49.00
C ARG A 3 41.35 -29.45 -47.98
N LYS A 4 41.74 -30.16 -46.96
CA LYS A 4 40.91 -30.48 -45.81
C LYS A 4 40.74 -29.22 -44.94
N LEU A 5 39.53 -28.67 -44.87
CA LEU A 5 39.15 -27.66 -43.90
C LEU A 5 38.95 -28.36 -42.55
N ALA A 6 39.78 -28.04 -41.58
CA ALA A 6 39.57 -28.45 -40.21
C ALA A 6 38.55 -27.50 -39.54
N LEU A 7 37.37 -28.02 -39.21
CA LEU A 7 36.36 -27.31 -38.47
C LEU A 7 36.75 -27.36 -36.99
N ALA A 8 37.25 -26.24 -36.46
CA ALA A 8 37.51 -26.08 -35.03
C ALA A 8 36.19 -25.93 -34.28
N ALA A 9 35.82 -26.95 -33.52
CA ALA A 9 34.70 -26.90 -32.61
C ALA A 9 35.06 -26.01 -31.42
N LEU A 10 34.43 -24.83 -31.33
CA LEU A 10 34.52 -23.93 -30.19
C LEU A 10 33.59 -24.45 -29.10
N PRO A 11 34.07 -24.84 -27.91
CA PRO A 11 33.20 -25.22 -26.81
C PRO A 11 32.50 -23.95 -26.29
N LEU A 12 31.22 -23.87 -26.52
CA LEU A 12 30.34 -22.90 -25.85
C LEU A 12 30.37 -23.25 -24.35
N PHE A 13 31.10 -22.45 -23.57
CA PHE A 13 30.90 -22.39 -22.12
C PHE A 13 29.50 -21.83 -21.84
N LEU A 14 28.55 -22.72 -21.69
CA LEU A 14 27.30 -22.42 -21.02
C LEU A 14 27.65 -22.21 -19.54
N SER A 15 28.01 -20.96 -19.19
CA SER A 15 28.02 -20.53 -17.80
C SER A 15 26.59 -20.75 -17.24
N SER A 16 26.53 -21.67 -16.29
CA SER A 16 25.32 -22.02 -15.55
C SER A 16 24.73 -20.77 -14.94
N CYS A 17 23.68 -20.24 -15.56
CA CYS A 17 22.68 -19.55 -14.76
C CYS A 17 22.18 -20.57 -13.74
N GLU A 18 22.33 -20.28 -12.44
CA GLU A 18 21.65 -21.03 -11.39
C GLU A 18 20.17 -21.12 -11.77
N VAL A 19 19.76 -22.33 -12.10
CA VAL A 19 18.36 -22.59 -12.42
C VAL A 19 17.58 -22.38 -11.14
N LEU A 20 16.86 -21.27 -11.05
CA LEU A 20 15.83 -21.10 -10.03
C LEU A 20 15.03 -22.40 -9.95
N SER A 21 14.89 -22.94 -8.76
CA SER A 21 14.16 -24.18 -8.55
C SER A 21 12.81 -24.08 -9.26
N SER A 22 12.36 -25.15 -9.89
CA SER A 22 11.10 -25.17 -10.64
C SER A 22 9.89 -24.74 -9.77
N LYS A 23 9.98 -24.95 -8.46
CA LYS A 23 8.99 -24.50 -7.48
C LYS A 23 8.99 -22.98 -7.31
N ASP A 24 10.19 -22.36 -7.25
CA ASP A 24 10.31 -20.90 -7.10
C ASP A 24 9.83 -20.19 -8.38
N SER A 25 10.15 -20.74 -9.55
CA SER A 25 9.66 -20.24 -10.82
C SER A 25 8.14 -20.31 -10.93
N ALA A 26 7.53 -21.40 -10.49
CA ALA A 26 6.08 -21.56 -10.48
C ALA A 26 5.39 -20.57 -9.52
N VAL A 27 5.98 -20.33 -8.34
CA VAL A 27 5.48 -19.33 -7.38
C VAL A 27 5.57 -17.91 -7.95
N LEU A 28 6.67 -17.57 -8.60
CA LEU A 28 6.85 -16.27 -9.24
C LEU A 28 5.84 -16.05 -10.37
N ILE A 29 5.65 -17.04 -11.24
CA ILE A 29 4.67 -16.97 -12.34
C ILE A 29 3.25 -16.86 -11.79
N LYS A 30 2.90 -17.68 -10.80
CA LYS A 30 1.60 -17.61 -10.11
C LYS A 30 1.38 -16.23 -9.50
N GLY A 31 2.37 -15.70 -8.80
CA GLY A 31 2.30 -14.36 -8.19
C GLY A 31 2.15 -13.26 -9.23
N TYR A 32 2.82 -13.36 -10.37
CA TYR A 32 2.70 -12.38 -11.45
C TYR A 32 1.30 -12.40 -12.11
N VAL A 33 0.74 -13.59 -12.36
CA VAL A 33 -0.55 -13.75 -13.07
C VAL A 33 -1.75 -13.56 -12.14
N LEU A 34 -1.74 -14.23 -10.98
CA LEU A 34 -2.86 -14.25 -10.03
C LEU A 34 -2.73 -13.19 -8.92
N GLY A 35 -1.56 -12.63 -8.74
CA GLY A 35 -1.20 -11.79 -7.61
C GLY A 35 -0.74 -12.62 -6.41
N TYR A 36 -0.07 -11.95 -5.48
CA TYR A 36 0.27 -12.55 -4.18
C TYR A 36 -0.94 -12.41 -3.24
N GLU A 37 -1.24 -13.45 -2.49
CA GLU A 37 -2.19 -13.36 -1.39
C GLU A 37 -1.69 -12.32 -0.37
N GLU A 38 -2.60 -11.77 0.43
CA GLU A 38 -2.18 -10.94 1.56
C GLU A 38 -1.38 -11.82 2.53
N ASP A 39 -0.14 -11.41 2.82
CA ASP A 39 0.66 -12.09 3.82
C ASP A 39 -0.02 -11.94 5.18
N LYS A 40 -0.38 -13.06 5.79
CA LYS A 40 -0.89 -13.07 7.15
C LYS A 40 0.31 -12.93 8.08
N ILE A 41 0.36 -11.85 8.84
CA ILE A 41 1.34 -11.71 9.90
C ILE A 41 1.09 -12.83 10.92
N SER A 42 2.13 -13.61 11.21
CA SER A 42 2.07 -14.64 12.26
C SER A 42 2.20 -14.00 13.65
N GLN A 43 1.72 -14.68 14.68
CA GLN A 43 1.91 -14.22 16.06
C GLN A 43 3.40 -14.06 16.38
N ALA A 44 4.24 -15.00 15.92
CA ALA A 44 5.69 -14.92 16.12
C ALA A 44 6.30 -13.65 15.49
N THR A 45 5.90 -13.32 14.24
CA THR A 45 6.35 -12.09 13.57
C THR A 45 5.85 -10.84 14.32
N TYR A 46 4.62 -10.88 14.80
CA TYR A 46 4.08 -9.78 15.61
C TYR A 46 4.89 -9.58 16.91
N ASP A 47 5.20 -10.65 17.61
CA ASP A 47 5.93 -10.60 18.89
C ASP A 47 7.39 -10.15 18.70
N GLU A 48 8.02 -10.51 17.56
CA GLU A 48 9.40 -10.15 17.24
C GLU A 48 9.57 -8.64 16.97
N ILE A 49 8.60 -7.99 16.34
CA ILE A 49 8.65 -6.55 16.06
C ILE A 49 8.26 -5.81 17.35
N SER A 50 9.19 -5.09 17.97
CA SER A 50 8.97 -4.38 19.24
C SER A 50 8.17 -3.08 19.12
N ALA A 51 8.10 -2.47 17.94
CA ALA A 51 7.38 -1.23 17.68
C ALA A 51 6.04 -1.47 16.97
N SER A 52 5.16 -0.48 16.96
CA SER A 52 4.00 -0.47 16.07
C SER A 52 4.47 -0.57 14.61
N PHE A 53 3.76 -1.33 13.80
CA PHE A 53 4.10 -1.52 12.40
C PHE A 53 2.84 -1.63 11.54
N ALA A 54 3.01 -1.55 10.23
CA ALA A 54 1.94 -1.80 9.28
C ALA A 54 2.40 -2.72 8.15
N ASN A 55 1.48 -3.51 7.65
CA ASN A 55 1.67 -4.31 6.44
C ASN A 55 1.07 -3.56 5.26
N VAL A 56 1.91 -3.25 4.27
CA VAL A 56 1.56 -2.45 3.09
C VAL A 56 1.61 -3.30 1.84
N LYS A 57 0.55 -3.28 1.06
CA LYS A 57 0.47 -3.98 -0.23
C LYS A 57 0.03 -3.01 -1.33
N ILE A 58 0.73 -3.01 -2.46
CA ILE A 58 0.37 -2.22 -3.64
C ILE A 58 -0.09 -3.18 -4.74
N GLY A 59 -1.36 -3.08 -5.11
CA GLY A 59 -1.98 -3.91 -6.14
C GLY A 59 -1.84 -5.40 -5.87
N ARG A 60 -1.24 -6.11 -6.83
CA ARG A 60 -1.00 -7.56 -6.76
C ARG A 60 0.39 -7.93 -6.24
N GLY A 61 1.20 -6.93 -5.85
CA GLY A 61 2.54 -7.14 -5.33
C GLY A 61 2.58 -7.91 -4.01
N LYS A 62 3.78 -8.27 -3.58
CA LYS A 62 4.01 -8.77 -2.22
C LYS A 62 3.74 -7.66 -1.22
N SER A 63 3.35 -8.04 -0.03
CA SER A 63 3.27 -7.12 1.09
C SER A 63 4.67 -6.78 1.61
N SER A 64 4.83 -5.54 2.08
CA SER A 64 6.03 -5.05 2.76
C SER A 64 5.66 -4.59 4.16
N THR A 65 6.53 -4.79 5.12
CA THR A 65 6.37 -4.26 6.48
C THR A 65 7.00 -2.89 6.57
N VAL A 66 6.27 -1.93 7.12
CA VAL A 66 6.77 -0.61 7.51
C VAL A 66 6.65 -0.44 9.01
N VAL A 67 7.65 0.17 9.63
CA VAL A 67 7.71 0.36 11.08
C VAL A 67 7.38 1.80 11.42
N LEU A 68 6.63 2.02 12.50
CA LEU A 68 6.36 3.34 13.03
C LEU A 68 7.66 3.94 13.59
N ALA A 69 8.23 4.89 12.85
CA ALA A 69 9.50 5.52 13.20
C ALA A 69 9.33 6.77 14.04
N TYR A 70 8.23 7.50 13.85
CA TYR A 70 7.99 8.75 14.53
C TYR A 70 6.50 9.08 14.67
N VAL A 71 6.13 9.70 15.79
CA VAL A 71 4.78 10.18 16.10
C VAL A 71 4.85 11.65 16.51
N LYS A 72 4.02 12.49 15.89
CA LYS A 72 3.86 13.90 16.25
C LYS A 72 2.39 14.28 16.23
N GLY A 73 1.77 14.28 17.39
CA GLY A 73 0.31 14.43 17.48
C GLY A 73 -0.39 13.32 16.71
N ASP A 74 -1.26 13.68 15.79
CA ASP A 74 -2.01 12.73 14.95
C ASP A 74 -1.22 12.24 13.71
N ILE A 75 -0.01 12.74 13.49
CA ILE A 75 0.84 12.38 12.35
C ILE A 75 1.75 11.23 12.73
N TYR A 76 1.68 10.15 11.99
CA TYR A 76 2.50 8.95 12.12
C TYR A 76 3.39 8.81 10.90
N GLU A 77 4.68 8.60 11.12
CA GLU A 77 5.69 8.37 10.09
C GLU A 77 6.08 6.91 10.08
N TRP A 78 5.76 6.22 9.01
CA TRP A 78 6.05 4.81 8.79
C TRP A 78 7.18 4.66 7.78
N ARG A 79 8.21 3.90 8.12
CA ARG A 79 9.37 3.67 7.25
C ARG A 79 9.51 2.21 6.83
N SER A 80 9.81 2.01 5.57
CA SER A 80 10.21 0.71 5.03
C SER A 80 11.73 0.56 5.03
N ALA A 81 12.23 -0.66 4.76
CA ALA A 81 13.65 -0.94 4.64
C ALA A 81 14.26 -0.40 3.32
N ASP A 82 13.45 -0.07 2.34
CA ASP A 82 13.81 0.42 1.01
C ASP A 82 13.56 1.94 0.83
N ASP A 83 13.69 2.70 1.92
CA ASP A 83 13.61 4.17 1.99
C ASP A 83 12.25 4.78 1.59
N VAL A 84 11.19 3.98 1.49
CA VAL A 84 9.85 4.52 1.35
C VAL A 84 9.35 4.99 2.71
N THR A 85 8.85 6.22 2.76
CA THR A 85 8.24 6.78 3.97
C THR A 85 6.78 7.12 3.69
N ILE A 86 5.88 6.63 4.54
CA ILE A 86 4.45 6.91 4.50
C ILE A 86 4.10 7.76 5.72
N TYR A 87 3.48 8.91 5.49
CA TYR A 87 2.92 9.73 6.54
C TYR A 87 1.41 9.53 6.57
N THR A 88 0.89 9.24 7.74
CA THR A 88 -0.56 9.15 7.94
C THR A 88 -0.98 10.15 9.01
N GLU A 89 -2.17 10.71 8.85
CA GLU A 89 -2.82 11.52 9.85
C GLU A 89 -4.15 10.85 10.20
N LYS A 90 -4.29 10.44 11.46
CA LYS A 90 -5.43 9.62 11.91
C LYS A 90 -5.69 8.40 11.01
N GLY A 91 -4.62 7.72 10.57
CA GLY A 91 -4.69 6.54 9.69
C GLY A 91 -4.92 6.81 8.21
N ILE A 92 -5.12 8.06 7.78
CA ILE A 92 -5.27 8.47 6.38
C ILE A 92 -3.91 8.89 5.85
N ILE A 93 -3.55 8.44 4.65
CA ILE A 93 -2.30 8.84 4.01
C ILE A 93 -2.35 10.34 3.70
N SER A 94 -1.40 11.10 4.26
CA SER A 94 -1.21 12.51 3.95
C SER A 94 -0.02 12.76 3.02
N LYS A 95 1.00 11.88 3.07
CA LYS A 95 2.18 12.00 2.20
C LYS A 95 2.85 10.64 2.03
N ILE A 96 3.44 10.40 0.85
CA ILE A 96 4.38 9.31 0.61
C ILE A 96 5.59 9.86 -0.11
N THR A 97 6.79 9.45 0.32
CA THR A 97 8.07 9.76 -0.34
C THR A 97 8.86 8.50 -0.57
N GLY A 98 9.80 8.55 -1.54
CA GLY A 98 10.65 7.42 -1.88
C GLY A 98 10.03 6.46 -2.91
N LEU A 99 8.80 6.68 -3.37
CA LEU A 99 8.25 6.04 -4.55
C LEU A 99 8.76 6.75 -5.83
N LYS A 100 8.47 6.17 -7.00
CA LYS A 100 8.76 6.83 -8.28
C LYS A 100 8.14 8.23 -8.37
N SER A 101 6.97 8.41 -7.77
CA SER A 101 6.30 9.70 -7.61
C SER A 101 5.97 9.91 -6.14
N ASP A 102 6.50 10.98 -5.56
CA ASP A 102 6.06 11.43 -4.26
C ASP A 102 4.64 11.97 -4.36
N VAL A 103 3.83 11.69 -3.35
CA VAL A 103 2.44 12.14 -3.31
C VAL A 103 2.18 12.91 -2.02
N THR A 104 1.33 13.93 -2.10
CA THR A 104 0.88 14.70 -0.93
C THR A 104 -0.60 14.99 -1.07
N PHE A 105 -1.36 14.75 0.00
CA PHE A 105 -2.78 15.02 0.11
C PHE A 105 -3.02 16.00 1.25
N SER A 106 -4.03 16.86 1.12
CA SER A 106 -4.52 17.60 2.28
C SER A 106 -5.14 16.62 3.27
N ALA A 107 -4.80 16.79 4.54
CA ALA A 107 -5.41 16.01 5.60
C ALA A 107 -6.88 16.42 5.81
N PHE A 108 -7.70 15.44 6.14
CA PHE A 108 -9.06 15.61 6.66
C PHE A 108 -9.34 14.49 7.67
N ASN A 109 -10.36 14.65 8.49
CA ASN A 109 -10.74 13.62 9.45
C ASN A 109 -11.95 12.84 8.94
N ILE A 110 -11.77 11.55 8.62
CA ILE A 110 -12.87 10.71 8.14
C ILE A 110 -13.94 10.45 9.20
N LEU A 111 -13.60 10.65 10.47
CA LEU A 111 -14.52 10.49 11.60
C LEU A 111 -15.26 11.80 11.95
N ASP A 112 -15.03 12.87 11.20
CA ASP A 112 -15.76 14.13 11.38
C ASP A 112 -17.14 14.02 10.74
N ASP A 113 -18.14 13.87 11.57
CA ASP A 113 -19.53 13.71 11.13
C ASP A 113 -20.02 14.91 10.29
N SER A 114 -19.42 16.09 10.43
CA SER A 114 -19.77 17.27 9.62
C SER A 114 -19.40 17.13 8.14
N LEU A 115 -18.50 16.22 7.80
CA LEU A 115 -18.07 15.92 6.44
C LEU A 115 -18.86 14.77 5.80
N HIS A 116 -19.68 14.05 6.57
CA HIS A 116 -20.41 12.89 6.06
C HIS A 116 -21.58 13.32 5.16
N GLY A 117 -21.59 12.77 3.94
CA GLY A 117 -22.63 13.07 2.94
C GLY A 117 -22.52 14.46 2.31
N VAL A 118 -21.49 15.23 2.64
CA VAL A 118 -21.24 16.57 2.12
C VAL A 118 -20.05 16.52 1.16
N GLU A 119 -20.14 17.24 0.04
CA GLU A 119 -19.01 17.44 -0.84
C GLU A 119 -18.10 18.55 -0.28
N PHE A 120 -16.79 18.26 -0.23
CA PHE A 120 -15.78 19.23 0.20
C PHE A 120 -14.53 19.16 -0.68
N GLU A 121 -13.77 20.24 -0.68
CA GLU A 121 -12.54 20.34 -1.46
C GLU A 121 -11.31 19.99 -0.63
N SER A 122 -10.35 19.34 -1.27
CA SER A 122 -8.99 19.14 -0.75
C SER A 122 -7.97 19.35 -1.85
N PHE A 123 -6.67 19.19 -1.54
CA PHE A 123 -5.61 19.34 -2.53
C PHE A 123 -4.79 18.07 -2.64
N VAL A 124 -4.34 17.79 -3.87
CA VAL A 124 -3.41 16.71 -4.17
C VAL A 124 -2.24 17.23 -4.98
N SER A 125 -1.05 16.71 -4.71
CA SER A 125 0.17 17.01 -5.44
C SER A 125 0.95 15.72 -5.72
N PHE A 126 1.57 15.66 -6.91
CA PHE A 126 2.48 14.58 -7.33
C PHE A 126 3.78 15.18 -7.82
N SER A 127 4.91 14.47 -7.67
CA SER A 127 6.19 14.88 -8.23
C SER A 127 6.40 14.41 -9.67
N ASP A 128 5.84 13.24 -10.06
CA ASP A 128 5.96 12.69 -11.42
C ASP A 128 4.69 11.90 -11.80
N PRO A 129 3.93 12.30 -12.85
CA PRO A 129 4.04 13.60 -13.54
C PRO A 129 3.70 14.76 -12.58
N MET A 130 4.38 15.88 -12.76
CA MET A 130 4.23 17.01 -11.84
C MET A 130 2.79 17.54 -11.84
N LEU A 131 2.16 17.51 -10.67
CA LEU A 131 0.86 18.07 -10.39
C LEU A 131 0.95 18.83 -9.06
N TYR A 132 0.71 20.13 -9.10
CA TYR A 132 0.81 20.95 -7.89
C TYR A 132 -0.55 21.47 -7.47
N ARG A 133 -0.90 21.22 -6.19
CA ARG A 133 -2.12 21.72 -5.51
C ARG A 133 -3.37 21.65 -6.39
N SER A 134 -3.63 20.52 -7.01
CA SER A 134 -4.86 20.33 -7.76
C SER A 134 -6.02 20.04 -6.82
N ILE A 135 -7.16 20.65 -7.10
CA ILE A 135 -8.38 20.45 -6.32
C ILE A 135 -8.87 19.01 -6.52
N ALA A 136 -9.17 18.36 -5.42
CA ALA A 136 -9.93 17.13 -5.33
C ALA A 136 -11.29 17.42 -4.69
N LEU A 137 -12.36 16.97 -5.32
CA LEU A 137 -13.72 16.97 -4.77
C LEU A 137 -13.93 15.66 -4.04
N ASN A 138 -14.40 15.71 -2.82
CA ASN A 138 -14.47 14.57 -1.91
C ASN A 138 -15.85 14.43 -1.30
N THR A 139 -16.29 13.19 -1.06
CA THR A 139 -17.49 12.86 -0.29
C THR A 139 -17.20 11.67 0.60
N ILE A 140 -17.52 11.79 1.91
CA ILE A 140 -17.37 10.71 2.88
C ILE A 140 -18.71 10.10 3.18
N ILE A 141 -18.81 8.78 3.14
CA ILE A 141 -20.00 8.01 3.46
C ILE A 141 -19.67 7.01 4.56
N LYS A 142 -20.32 7.12 5.71
CA LYS A 142 -20.30 6.10 6.75
C LYS A 142 -21.28 5.00 6.36
N THR A 143 -20.77 3.79 6.21
CA THR A 143 -21.62 2.63 5.91
C THR A 143 -22.08 1.99 7.22
N GLU A 144 -23.38 1.80 7.41
CA GLU A 144 -23.92 1.11 8.60
C GLU A 144 -23.50 -0.36 8.67
N ARG A 145 -22.97 -0.90 7.58
CA ARG A 145 -22.51 -2.29 7.50
C ARG A 145 -21.25 -2.48 8.34
N GLN A 146 -21.33 -3.35 9.32
CA GLN A 146 -20.18 -3.86 10.03
C GLN A 146 -19.42 -4.85 9.16
N VAL A 147 -18.10 -4.74 9.16
CA VAL A 147 -17.17 -5.64 8.46
C VAL A 147 -16.29 -6.33 9.49
N ILE A 148 -16.27 -7.66 9.46
CA ILE A 148 -15.42 -8.44 10.35
C ILE A 148 -14.08 -8.66 9.65
N LEU A 149 -13.00 -8.16 10.23
CA LEU A 149 -11.64 -8.38 9.79
C LEU A 149 -10.95 -9.44 10.63
N SER A 150 -10.15 -10.28 10.00
CA SER A 150 -9.26 -11.19 10.72
C SER A 150 -8.07 -10.41 11.29
N SER A 151 -7.81 -10.54 12.58
CA SER A 151 -6.61 -10.03 13.23
C SER A 151 -5.88 -11.15 13.99
N LEU A 152 -4.72 -10.83 14.57
CA LEU A 152 -3.91 -11.77 15.36
C LEU A 152 -4.62 -12.25 16.63
N THR A 153 -5.39 -11.37 17.26
CA THR A 153 -6.11 -11.64 18.51
C THR A 153 -7.53 -12.17 18.30
N GLY A 154 -7.90 -12.42 17.01
CA GLY A 154 -9.24 -12.86 16.64
C GLY A 154 -9.94 -11.90 15.70
N PRO A 155 -11.23 -12.12 15.41
CA PRO A 155 -11.98 -11.23 14.53
C PRO A 155 -12.23 -9.87 15.20
N ILE A 156 -11.98 -8.79 14.45
CA ILE A 156 -12.30 -7.42 14.85
C ILE A 156 -13.52 -6.96 14.06
N THR A 157 -14.55 -6.48 14.75
CA THR A 157 -15.71 -5.81 14.12
C THR A 157 -15.36 -4.37 13.83
N THR A 158 -15.51 -3.95 12.59
CA THR A 158 -15.18 -2.60 12.14
C THR A 158 -16.37 -1.95 11.45
N THR A 159 -16.45 -0.61 11.53
CA THR A 159 -17.33 0.21 10.71
C THR A 159 -16.59 0.63 9.44
N LEU A 160 -17.22 0.45 8.29
CA LEU A 160 -16.65 0.87 7.02
C LEU A 160 -17.02 2.32 6.70
N PHE A 161 -16.02 3.15 6.45
CA PHE A 161 -16.16 4.47 5.86
C PHE A 161 -15.66 4.41 4.42
N THR A 162 -16.41 4.94 3.48
CA THR A 162 -15.98 5.10 2.09
C THR A 162 -15.75 6.57 1.80
N HIS A 163 -14.72 6.86 1.04
CA HIS A 163 -14.37 8.20 0.60
C HIS A 163 -14.27 8.18 -0.91
N ASP A 164 -15.25 8.77 -1.57
CA ASP A 164 -15.24 9.00 -3.00
C ASP A 164 -14.54 10.31 -3.29
N PHE A 165 -13.63 10.31 -4.27
CA PHE A 165 -12.93 11.52 -4.69
C PHE A 165 -12.85 11.64 -6.20
N SER A 166 -12.71 12.86 -6.69
CA SER A 166 -12.36 13.15 -8.08
C SER A 166 -11.40 14.33 -8.17
N VAL A 167 -10.43 14.22 -9.10
CA VAL A 167 -9.49 15.29 -9.45
C VAL A 167 -9.73 15.67 -10.92
N PRO A 168 -10.64 16.63 -11.19
CA PRO A 168 -11.11 16.93 -12.53
C PRO A 168 -10.01 17.30 -13.50
N LYS A 169 -8.98 18.04 -13.02
CA LYS A 169 -7.84 18.51 -13.83
C LYS A 169 -7.12 17.38 -14.58
N ILE A 170 -7.07 16.19 -13.98
CA ILE A 170 -6.39 15.03 -14.56
C ILE A 170 -7.34 13.86 -14.86
N ARG A 171 -8.66 14.06 -14.73
CA ARG A 171 -9.70 13.06 -14.92
C ARG A 171 -9.47 11.79 -14.11
N TRP A 172 -8.99 11.95 -12.87
CA TRP A 172 -8.75 10.85 -11.94
C TRP A 172 -9.81 10.86 -10.86
N SER A 173 -10.40 9.70 -10.61
CA SER A 173 -11.37 9.49 -9.54
C SER A 173 -11.17 8.11 -8.94
N GLY A 174 -11.61 7.93 -7.71
CA GLY A 174 -11.49 6.67 -7.01
C GLY A 174 -12.38 6.63 -5.77
N ARG A 175 -12.34 5.48 -5.11
CA ARG A 175 -13.03 5.22 -3.84
C ARG A 175 -12.06 4.61 -2.86
N ASN A 176 -11.81 5.28 -1.76
CA ASN A 176 -11.00 4.78 -0.65
C ASN A 176 -11.91 4.15 0.41
N ASN A 177 -11.41 3.14 1.09
CA ASN A 177 -12.10 2.44 2.16
C ASN A 177 -11.26 2.51 3.44
N TYR A 178 -11.92 2.80 4.55
CA TYR A 178 -11.31 2.86 5.88
C TYR A 178 -12.12 2.01 6.84
N TYR A 179 -11.44 1.11 7.52
CA TYR A 179 -12.04 0.17 8.47
C TYR A 179 -11.68 0.63 9.88
N VAL A 180 -12.69 1.09 10.60
CA VAL A 180 -12.57 1.71 11.93
C VAL A 180 -13.10 0.75 12.97
N ASP A 181 -12.33 0.46 14.00
CA ASP A 181 -12.73 -0.39 15.12
C ASP A 181 -13.67 0.31 16.10
N GLY A 182 -14.04 -0.37 17.20
CA GLY A 182 -14.93 0.16 18.22
C GLY A 182 -14.36 1.35 19.00
N ASP A 183 -13.06 1.52 19.02
CA ASP A 183 -12.36 2.60 19.73
C ASP A 183 -12.10 3.81 18.82
N GLY A 184 -12.57 3.76 17.56
CA GLY A 184 -12.38 4.83 16.60
C GLY A 184 -11.00 4.81 15.92
N VAL A 185 -10.27 3.70 16.02
CA VAL A 185 -8.95 3.54 15.39
C VAL A 185 -9.12 2.94 14.00
N ILE A 186 -8.44 3.52 13.01
CA ILE A 186 -8.38 2.94 11.67
C ILE A 186 -7.38 1.77 11.70
N VAL A 187 -7.89 0.55 11.54
CA VAL A 187 -7.09 -0.69 11.57
C VAL A 187 -6.71 -1.19 10.18
N LYS A 188 -7.46 -0.79 9.14
CA LYS A 188 -7.15 -1.11 7.75
C LYS A 188 -7.58 0.03 6.84
N THR A 189 -6.80 0.27 5.77
CA THR A 189 -7.19 1.18 4.70
C THR A 189 -6.95 0.55 3.33
N GLU A 190 -7.75 0.99 2.35
CA GLU A 190 -7.57 0.68 0.93
C GLU A 190 -7.69 2.01 0.17
N GLN A 191 -6.56 2.52 -0.33
CA GLN A 191 -6.49 3.87 -0.88
C GLN A 191 -5.89 3.89 -2.28
N ASP A 192 -6.52 4.64 -3.17
CA ASP A 192 -5.96 5.01 -4.46
C ASP A 192 -5.09 6.25 -4.26
N ILE A 193 -3.78 6.08 -4.38
CA ILE A 193 -2.79 7.10 -4.02
C ILE A 193 -2.22 7.86 -5.21
N HIS A 194 -2.39 7.31 -6.42
CA HIS A 194 -1.84 7.91 -7.64
C HIS A 194 -2.55 7.32 -8.88
N PRO A 195 -2.84 8.12 -9.93
CA PRO A 195 -3.60 7.64 -11.10
C PRO A 195 -2.93 6.49 -11.86
N PHE A 196 -1.60 6.34 -11.75
CA PHE A 196 -0.82 5.30 -12.44
C PHE A 196 -0.32 4.18 -11.52
N LEU A 197 -0.67 4.21 -10.25
CA LEU A 197 -0.33 3.15 -9.30
C LEU A 197 -1.60 2.35 -8.94
N PRO A 198 -1.47 1.05 -8.75
CA PRO A 198 -2.56 0.27 -8.18
C PRO A 198 -2.87 0.71 -6.76
N ARG A 199 -4.07 0.38 -6.30
CA ARG A 199 -4.54 0.62 -4.93
C ARG A 199 -3.55 0.12 -3.90
N MET A 200 -3.30 0.93 -2.87
CA MET A 200 -2.52 0.60 -1.70
C MET A 200 -3.45 0.10 -0.60
N ILE A 201 -3.11 -1.02 0.01
CA ILE A 201 -3.79 -1.59 1.17
C ILE A 201 -2.81 -1.51 2.33
N ILE A 202 -3.24 -0.97 3.46
CA ILE A 202 -2.45 -0.89 4.69
C ILE A 202 -3.25 -1.55 5.81
N LYS A 203 -2.62 -2.46 6.55
CA LYS A 203 -3.13 -3.02 7.82
C LYS A 203 -2.20 -2.57 8.93
N TYR A 204 -2.77 -1.92 9.94
CA TYR A 204 -2.02 -1.37 11.07
C TYR A 204 -2.01 -2.35 12.24
N TYR A 205 -0.89 -2.44 12.91
CA TYR A 205 -0.65 -3.24 14.11
C TYR A 205 -0.02 -2.33 15.16
N PHE A 206 -0.87 -1.70 15.96
CA PHE A 206 -0.45 -0.78 17.00
C PHE A 206 0.01 -1.55 18.24
N LYS A 207 1.08 -1.07 18.86
CA LYS A 207 1.67 -1.53 20.12
C LYS A 207 1.89 -0.33 21.03
N PHE A 208 0.81 0.41 21.27
CA PHE A 208 0.82 1.45 22.29
C PHE A 208 0.40 0.84 23.61
N ASP A 209 1.17 1.11 24.65
CA ASP A 209 0.80 0.87 26.05
C ASP A 209 -0.05 2.03 26.58
#